data_e012c072ae6a81c7490fdca91ec1fa75
#
_entry.id   e012c072ae6a81c7490fdca91ec1fa75
#
_cell.length_a   1.000
_cell.length_b   1.000
_cell.length_c   1.000
_cell.angle_alpha   90.00
_cell.angle_beta   90.00
_cell.angle_gamma   90.00
#
_symmetry.space_group_name_H-M   'P 1'
#
loop_
_entity.id
_entity.type
_entity.pdbx_description
1 polymer ?
#
loop_
_entity_poly.entity_id
_entity_poly.type
_entity_poly.pdbx_seq_one_letter_code
_entity_poly.pdbx_strand_id
1 'polypeptide(L)'
;MRRVLAWAVAATVVFASAACTNDPALPGPSTQPSTSASAGLTTPPPSPGDPTVTKQVCTDAVKVTTDGTKVFNDQLVALEKAAAKGDQTAMVAAAEAIHKKFTEMAAALGVLSQKSVSPSVKAALTDASAALTEIASETYAGTMADTKKRLNDLAVSFTKACT
;
A
#
# COMPACT_ATOMS: atom_id res chain seq x y z
N MET A 1 -19.90 0.62 37.88
CA MET A 1 -20.93 -0.16 37.19
C MET A 1 -20.42 -0.42 35.79
N ARG A 2 -20.04 -1.68 35.49
CA ARG A 2 -19.43 -2.13 34.22
C ARG A 2 -20.55 -2.44 33.26
N ARG A 3 -20.54 -1.84 32.05
CA ARG A 3 -21.29 -2.35 30.89
C ARG A 3 -20.33 -2.54 29.74
N VAL A 4 -19.91 -3.77 29.59
CA VAL A 4 -19.19 -4.29 28.44
C VAL A 4 -20.22 -4.50 27.34
N LEU A 5 -20.19 -3.70 26.27
CA LEU A 5 -20.97 -3.94 25.04
C LEU A 5 -20.08 -4.70 24.07
N ALA A 6 -20.28 -6.01 24.05
CA ALA A 6 -19.70 -6.88 23.03
C ALA A 6 -20.47 -6.70 21.72
N TRP A 7 -19.84 -6.18 20.69
CA TRP A 7 -20.34 -6.19 19.32
C TRP A 7 -19.67 -7.34 18.58
N ALA A 8 -20.40 -8.44 18.43
CA ALA A 8 -20.02 -9.50 17.54
C ALA A 8 -20.61 -9.18 16.14
N VAL A 9 -19.77 -8.79 15.19
CA VAL A 9 -20.13 -8.70 13.79
C VAL A 9 -19.56 -9.94 13.09
N ALA A 10 -20.43 -10.90 12.81
CA ALA A 10 -20.12 -12.07 11.99
C ALA A 10 -20.24 -11.68 10.51
N ALA A 11 -19.10 -11.48 9.83
CA ALA A 11 -19.03 -11.32 8.38
C ALA A 11 -18.87 -12.71 7.75
N THR A 12 -19.95 -13.26 7.20
CA THR A 12 -19.94 -14.48 6.37
C THR A 12 -19.48 -14.13 4.95
N VAL A 13 -18.25 -14.51 4.61
CA VAL A 13 -17.74 -14.43 3.23
C VAL A 13 -18.16 -15.69 2.49
N VAL A 14 -19.06 -15.55 1.52
CA VAL A 14 -19.46 -16.62 0.61
C VAL A 14 -18.48 -16.66 -0.56
N PHE A 15 -17.62 -17.69 -0.61
CA PHE A 15 -16.81 -17.99 -1.78
C PHE A 15 -17.64 -18.76 -2.81
N ALA A 16 -17.96 -18.13 -3.94
CA ALA A 16 -18.50 -18.80 -5.10
C ALA A 16 -17.37 -19.45 -5.89
N SER A 17 -17.21 -20.77 -5.77
CA SER A 17 -16.33 -21.59 -6.58
C SER A 17 -17.00 -21.89 -7.92
N ALA A 18 -16.47 -21.34 -9.01
CA ALA A 18 -16.84 -21.70 -10.38
C ALA A 18 -16.19 -23.05 -10.73
N ALA A 19 -17.00 -24.09 -10.79
CA ALA A 19 -16.60 -25.39 -11.30
C ALA A 19 -16.60 -25.38 -12.84
N CYS A 20 -15.43 -25.58 -13.45
CA CYS A 20 -15.34 -25.90 -14.87
C CYS A 20 -15.66 -27.39 -15.08
N THR A 21 -16.78 -27.68 -15.71
CA THR A 21 -17.15 -29.03 -16.17
C THR A 21 -16.39 -29.36 -17.44
N ASN A 22 -15.57 -30.42 -17.40
CA ASN A 22 -14.99 -31.04 -18.58
C ASN A 22 -15.99 -32.01 -19.18
N ASP A 23 -16.43 -31.77 -20.41
CA ASP A 23 -17.15 -32.75 -21.23
C ASP A 23 -16.16 -33.60 -22.02
N PRO A 24 -16.29 -34.92 -22.05
CA PRO A 24 -15.43 -35.77 -22.89
C PRO A 24 -16.05 -35.95 -24.29
N ALA A 25 -15.41 -35.41 -25.30
CA ALA A 25 -15.75 -35.71 -26.71
C ALA A 25 -14.87 -36.81 -27.29
N LEU A 26 -15.55 -37.72 -28.01
CA LEU A 26 -15.10 -38.92 -28.70
C LEU A 26 -13.98 -38.74 -29.73
N PRO A 27 -13.22 -39.79 -30.06
CA PRO A 27 -12.06 -39.71 -30.95
C PRO A 27 -12.42 -39.84 -32.43
N GLY A 28 -11.89 -38.94 -33.24
CA GLY A 28 -11.82 -39.09 -34.71
C GLY A 28 -10.36 -38.98 -35.18
N PRO A 29 -9.89 -39.82 -36.10
CA PRO A 29 -8.50 -39.84 -36.51
C PRO A 29 -8.23 -38.84 -37.65
N SER A 30 -7.24 -37.97 -37.48
CA SER A 30 -6.61 -37.26 -38.60
C SER A 30 -5.18 -36.88 -38.27
N THR A 31 -4.29 -37.56 -38.90
CA THR A 31 -2.85 -37.34 -39.00
C THR A 31 -2.53 -36.00 -39.66
N GLN A 32 -1.83 -35.11 -38.94
CA GLN A 32 -0.92 -34.16 -39.56
C GLN A 32 0.11 -33.66 -38.53
N PRO A 33 1.42 -33.78 -38.79
CA PRO A 33 2.42 -33.24 -37.88
C PRO A 33 2.58 -31.74 -38.19
N SER A 34 1.90 -30.89 -37.43
CA SER A 34 2.19 -29.48 -37.38
C SER A 34 3.24 -29.25 -36.31
N THR A 35 4.44 -29.01 -36.74
CA THR A 35 5.51 -28.41 -35.92
C THR A 35 5.07 -27.01 -35.53
N SER A 36 4.33 -26.90 -34.45
CA SER A 36 4.10 -25.62 -33.77
C SER A 36 5.37 -25.26 -33.01
N ALA A 37 6.16 -24.41 -33.64
CA ALA A 37 7.18 -23.65 -32.95
C ALA A 37 6.50 -22.91 -31.82
N SER A 38 6.73 -23.35 -30.57
CA SER A 38 6.35 -22.62 -29.36
C SER A 38 7.17 -21.34 -29.35
N ALA A 39 6.62 -20.29 -29.98
CA ALA A 39 7.14 -18.95 -29.80
C ALA A 39 7.01 -18.63 -28.34
N GLY A 40 8.11 -18.79 -27.60
CA GLY A 40 8.21 -18.31 -26.21
C GLY A 40 7.77 -16.85 -26.22
N LEU A 41 6.68 -16.56 -25.54
CA LEU A 41 6.28 -15.22 -25.18
C LEU A 41 7.37 -14.68 -24.25
N THR A 42 8.47 -14.20 -24.83
CA THR A 42 9.40 -13.34 -24.12
C THR A 42 8.64 -12.06 -23.84
N THR A 43 8.14 -11.93 -22.62
CA THR A 43 7.63 -10.67 -22.11
C THR A 43 8.70 -9.62 -22.39
N PRO A 44 8.42 -8.57 -23.19
CA PRO A 44 9.43 -7.55 -23.47
C PRO A 44 9.89 -6.99 -22.12
N PRO A 45 11.20 -6.71 -21.95
CA PRO A 45 11.71 -6.10 -20.74
C PRO A 45 10.91 -4.82 -20.49
N PRO A 46 10.54 -4.53 -19.22
CA PRO A 46 9.78 -3.33 -18.89
C PRO A 46 10.50 -2.11 -19.48
N SER A 47 9.79 -1.34 -20.31
CA SER A 47 10.33 -0.08 -20.86
C SER A 47 10.86 0.78 -19.72
N PRO A 48 12.07 1.31 -19.83
CA PRO A 48 12.55 2.30 -18.88
C PRO A 48 11.54 3.44 -18.86
N GLY A 49 11.08 3.82 -17.66
CA GLY A 49 10.13 4.92 -17.50
C GLY A 49 10.72 6.23 -18.03
N ASP A 50 9.84 7.16 -18.42
CA ASP A 50 10.25 8.49 -18.84
C ASP A 50 11.06 9.18 -17.72
N PRO A 51 12.31 9.61 -17.97
CA PRO A 51 13.16 10.24 -16.97
C PRO A 51 12.56 11.51 -16.38
N THR A 52 11.84 12.29 -17.19
CA THR A 52 11.19 13.54 -16.75
C THR A 52 10.03 13.22 -15.81
N VAL A 53 9.20 12.25 -16.17
CA VAL A 53 8.11 11.78 -15.32
C VAL A 53 8.64 11.17 -14.03
N THR A 54 9.70 10.34 -14.13
CA THR A 54 10.35 9.75 -12.95
C THR A 54 10.84 10.83 -11.98
N LYS A 55 11.55 11.86 -12.47
CA LYS A 55 12.03 12.97 -11.63
C LYS A 55 10.89 13.74 -10.95
N GLN A 56 9.83 14.04 -11.70
CA GLN A 56 8.65 14.71 -11.14
C GLN A 56 7.98 13.87 -10.06
N VAL A 57 7.77 12.57 -10.33
CA VAL A 57 7.16 11.64 -9.38
C VAL A 57 8.01 11.48 -8.12
N CYS A 58 9.34 11.44 -8.25
CA CYS A 58 10.24 11.46 -7.10
C CYS A 58 10.07 12.72 -6.24
N THR A 59 9.98 13.89 -6.87
CA THR A 59 9.75 15.15 -6.16
C THR A 59 8.41 15.13 -5.41
N ASP A 60 7.36 14.68 -6.07
CA ASP A 60 6.01 14.59 -5.48
C ASP A 60 5.96 13.56 -4.34
N ALA A 61 6.61 12.41 -4.47
CA ALA A 61 6.68 11.39 -3.43
C ALA A 61 7.43 11.89 -2.18
N VAL A 62 8.56 12.57 -2.36
CA VAL A 62 9.30 13.20 -1.26
C VAL A 62 8.43 14.25 -0.55
N LYS A 63 7.70 15.06 -1.30
CA LYS A 63 6.78 16.05 -0.73
C LYS A 63 5.68 15.38 0.09
N VAL A 64 5.01 14.35 -0.45
CA VAL A 64 3.94 13.60 0.26
C VAL A 64 4.47 13.02 1.57
N THR A 65 5.64 12.39 1.56
CA THR A 65 6.23 11.78 2.76
C THR A 65 6.69 12.81 3.78
N THR A 66 7.28 13.92 3.34
CA THR A 66 7.72 15.01 4.24
C THR A 66 6.54 15.68 4.92
N ASP A 67 5.52 16.07 4.15
CA ASP A 67 4.29 16.69 4.67
C ASP A 67 3.55 15.72 5.63
N GLY A 68 3.51 14.44 5.29
CA GLY A 68 2.91 13.44 6.14
C GLY A 68 3.66 13.21 7.46
N THR A 69 4.99 13.13 7.40
CA THR A 69 5.84 12.99 8.59
C THR A 69 5.71 14.21 9.51
N LYS A 70 5.60 15.41 8.93
CA LYS A 70 5.37 16.63 9.71
C LYS A 70 4.04 16.54 10.47
N VAL A 71 2.93 16.22 9.79
CA VAL A 71 1.62 16.06 10.43
C VAL A 71 1.67 15.00 11.52
N PHE A 72 2.30 13.86 11.27
CA PHE A 72 2.48 12.81 12.28
C PHE A 72 3.17 13.33 13.55
N ASN A 73 4.30 14.03 13.40
CA ASN A 73 5.02 14.60 14.53
C ASN A 73 4.18 15.65 15.28
N ASP A 74 3.47 16.53 14.58
CA ASP A 74 2.60 17.53 15.17
C ASP A 74 1.47 16.88 15.99
N GLN A 75 0.88 15.80 15.47
CA GLN A 75 -0.18 15.04 16.17
C GLN A 75 0.37 14.24 17.37
N LEU A 76 1.60 13.73 17.32
CA LEU A 76 2.23 13.11 18.49
C LEU A 76 2.36 14.10 19.64
N VAL A 77 2.81 15.33 19.37
CA VAL A 77 2.89 16.38 20.39
C VAL A 77 1.50 16.72 20.94
N ALA A 78 0.47 16.75 20.08
CA ALA A 78 -0.91 16.97 20.52
C ALA A 78 -1.41 15.84 21.42
N LEU A 79 -1.11 14.59 21.07
CA LEU A 79 -1.47 13.40 21.82
C LEU A 79 -0.81 13.37 23.21
N GLU A 80 0.48 13.70 23.30
CA GLU A 80 1.21 13.81 24.58
C GLU A 80 0.61 14.90 25.48
N LYS A 81 0.27 16.07 24.91
CA LYS A 81 -0.37 17.15 25.66
C LYS A 81 -1.77 16.78 26.15
N ALA A 82 -2.55 16.07 25.34
CA ALA A 82 -3.87 15.58 25.71
C ALA A 82 -3.78 14.53 26.83
N ALA A 83 -2.84 13.59 26.71
CA ALA A 83 -2.58 12.57 27.73
C ALA A 83 -2.20 13.17 29.07
N ALA A 84 -1.31 14.19 29.10
CA ALA A 84 -0.91 14.89 30.30
C ALA A 84 -2.08 15.60 31.00
N LYS A 85 -3.14 15.96 30.27
CA LYS A 85 -4.37 16.58 30.81
C LYS A 85 -5.48 15.59 31.11
N GLY A 86 -5.34 14.32 30.72
CA GLY A 86 -6.40 13.31 30.77
C GLY A 86 -7.55 13.58 29.78
N ASP A 87 -7.29 14.38 28.74
CA ASP A 87 -8.28 14.75 27.72
C ASP A 87 -8.44 13.65 26.67
N GLN A 88 -9.33 12.71 26.96
CA GLN A 88 -9.59 11.56 26.11
C GLN A 88 -10.13 11.95 24.72
N THR A 89 -10.94 13.01 24.64
CA THR A 89 -11.49 13.50 23.38
C THR A 89 -10.39 14.01 22.45
N ALA A 90 -9.46 14.81 22.98
CA ALA A 90 -8.32 15.30 22.21
C ALA A 90 -7.35 14.17 21.82
N MET A 91 -7.19 13.14 22.66
CA MET A 91 -6.36 11.97 22.32
C MET A 91 -6.95 11.21 21.12
N VAL A 92 -8.27 10.95 21.13
CA VAL A 92 -8.95 10.28 20.02
C VAL A 92 -8.83 11.12 18.75
N ALA A 93 -9.09 12.41 18.82
CA ALA A 93 -8.99 13.31 17.66
C ALA A 93 -7.57 13.31 17.03
N ALA A 94 -6.52 13.32 17.86
CA ALA A 94 -5.14 13.25 17.37
C ALA A 94 -4.83 11.90 16.71
N ALA A 95 -5.31 10.80 17.28
CA ALA A 95 -5.15 9.47 16.70
C ALA A 95 -5.87 9.33 15.33
N GLU A 96 -7.10 9.82 15.23
CA GLU A 96 -7.87 9.85 13.98
C GLU A 96 -7.18 10.71 12.91
N ALA A 97 -6.60 11.85 13.29
CA ALA A 97 -5.85 12.70 12.36
C ALA A 97 -4.60 11.99 11.81
N ILE A 98 -3.89 11.22 12.64
CA ILE A 98 -2.75 10.38 12.21
C ILE A 98 -3.23 9.32 11.22
N HIS A 99 -4.27 8.56 11.58
CA HIS A 99 -4.84 7.51 10.75
C HIS A 99 -5.27 8.05 9.37
N LYS A 100 -6.05 9.12 9.36
CA LYS A 100 -6.48 9.80 8.13
C LYS A 100 -5.29 10.21 7.28
N LYS A 101 -4.26 10.79 7.90
CA LYS A 101 -3.07 11.24 7.15
C LYS A 101 -2.32 10.09 6.50
N PHE A 102 -2.15 8.97 7.17
CA PHE A 102 -1.49 7.79 6.59
C PHE A 102 -2.31 7.19 5.44
N THR A 103 -3.64 7.15 5.56
CA THR A 103 -4.52 6.73 4.48
C THR A 103 -4.39 7.64 3.24
N GLU A 104 -4.35 8.96 3.44
CA GLU A 104 -4.13 9.94 2.36
C GLU A 104 -2.75 9.76 1.70
N MET A 105 -1.69 9.55 2.49
CA MET A 105 -0.35 9.30 1.97
C MET A 105 -0.29 8.01 1.16
N ALA A 106 -0.88 6.92 1.67
CA ALA A 106 -0.93 5.64 0.97
C ALA A 106 -1.63 5.78 -0.39
N ALA A 107 -2.78 6.45 -0.43
CA ALA A 107 -3.52 6.71 -1.66
C ALA A 107 -2.71 7.56 -2.65
N ALA A 108 -2.07 8.63 -2.18
CA ALA A 108 -1.26 9.51 -3.02
C ALA A 108 -0.06 8.76 -3.64
N LEU A 109 0.67 7.97 -2.86
CA LEU A 109 1.79 7.17 -3.35
C LEU A 109 1.31 6.07 -4.31
N GLY A 110 0.16 5.45 -4.03
CA GLY A 110 -0.49 4.51 -4.94
C GLY A 110 -0.82 5.11 -6.30
N VAL A 111 -1.33 6.35 -6.34
CA VAL A 111 -1.57 7.08 -7.61
C VAL A 111 -0.26 7.38 -8.33
N LEU A 112 0.79 7.79 -7.61
CA LEU A 112 2.11 8.05 -8.21
C LEU A 112 2.73 6.77 -8.81
N SER A 113 2.51 5.61 -8.21
CA SER A 113 3.01 4.32 -8.72
C SER A 113 2.41 3.90 -10.06
N GLN A 114 1.26 4.48 -10.46
CA GLN A 114 0.62 4.21 -11.75
C GLN A 114 1.22 5.04 -12.90
N LYS A 115 2.10 5.99 -12.60
CA LYS A 115 2.77 6.80 -13.62
C LYS A 115 3.83 5.96 -14.35
N SER A 116 4.22 6.43 -15.55
CA SER A 116 5.30 5.82 -16.34
C SER A 116 6.67 6.19 -15.76
N VAL A 117 7.02 5.55 -14.65
CA VAL A 117 8.29 5.76 -13.92
C VAL A 117 9.22 4.56 -14.06
N SER A 118 10.48 4.73 -13.64
CA SER A 118 11.43 3.63 -13.61
C SER A 118 10.92 2.48 -12.70
N PRO A 119 11.27 1.22 -13.00
CA PRO A 119 10.83 0.07 -12.21
C PRO A 119 11.19 0.17 -10.72
N SER A 120 12.36 0.73 -10.40
CA SER A 120 12.81 0.93 -9.02
C SER A 120 11.92 1.92 -8.26
N VAL A 121 11.58 3.05 -8.89
CA VAL A 121 10.68 4.04 -8.31
C VAL A 121 9.27 3.49 -8.15
N LYS A 122 8.77 2.75 -9.14
CA LYS A 122 7.46 2.10 -9.07
C LYS A 122 7.38 1.11 -7.90
N ALA A 123 8.39 0.27 -7.73
CA ALA A 123 8.46 -0.67 -6.61
C ALA A 123 8.47 0.08 -5.26
N ALA A 124 9.34 1.08 -5.09
CA ALA A 124 9.41 1.87 -3.87
C ALA A 124 8.08 2.56 -3.52
N LEU A 125 7.36 3.10 -4.51
CA LEU A 125 6.04 3.72 -4.32
C LEU A 125 4.98 2.70 -3.91
N THR A 126 4.99 1.53 -4.53
CA THR A 126 4.04 0.44 -4.22
C THR A 126 4.26 -0.08 -2.80
N ASP A 127 5.52 -0.36 -2.43
CA ASP A 127 5.90 -0.84 -1.11
C ASP A 127 5.56 0.19 -0.02
N ALA A 128 5.81 1.47 -0.30
CA ALA A 128 5.47 2.55 0.62
C ALA A 128 3.95 2.71 0.80
N SER A 129 3.17 2.64 -0.28
CA SER A 129 1.71 2.68 -0.20
C SER A 129 1.17 1.51 0.63
N ALA A 130 1.70 0.30 0.42
CA ALA A 130 1.33 -0.89 1.20
C ALA A 130 1.69 -0.75 2.69
N ALA A 131 2.91 -0.29 2.99
CA ALA A 131 3.37 -0.09 4.36
C ALA A 131 2.53 0.96 5.12
N LEU A 132 2.15 2.06 4.46
CA LEU A 132 1.29 3.09 5.05
C LEU A 132 -0.15 2.59 5.25
N THR A 133 -0.67 1.77 4.33
CA THR A 133 -1.96 1.12 4.48
C THR A 133 -1.97 0.17 5.68
N GLU A 134 -0.89 -0.59 5.88
CA GLU A 134 -0.72 -1.45 7.05
C GLU A 134 -0.71 -0.62 8.35
N ILE A 135 0.09 0.45 8.41
CA ILE A 135 0.17 1.35 9.58
C ILE A 135 -1.19 2.00 9.87
N ALA A 136 -1.96 2.34 8.84
CA ALA A 136 -3.30 2.89 8.95
C ALA A 136 -4.38 1.83 9.23
N SER A 137 -4.05 0.56 9.37
CA SER A 137 -5.05 -0.46 9.66
C SER A 137 -5.39 -0.51 11.16
N GLU A 138 -6.63 -0.85 11.49
CA GLU A 138 -7.07 -1.05 12.89
C GLU A 138 -6.37 -2.24 13.57
N THR A 139 -5.75 -3.12 12.78
CA THR A 139 -5.02 -4.30 13.25
C THR A 139 -3.53 -4.03 13.47
N TYR A 140 -3.06 -2.80 13.19
CA TYR A 140 -1.65 -2.47 13.37
C TYR A 140 -1.26 -2.47 14.85
N ALA A 141 -0.41 -3.42 15.23
CA ALA A 141 0.05 -3.61 16.60
C ALA A 141 1.40 -2.92 16.92
N GLY A 142 1.93 -2.14 15.97
CA GLY A 142 3.21 -1.45 16.14
C GLY A 142 3.13 -0.27 17.12
N THR A 143 4.25 0.02 17.76
CA THR A 143 4.39 1.19 18.63
C THR A 143 4.59 2.47 17.82
N MET A 144 4.48 3.64 18.48
CA MET A 144 4.82 4.93 17.85
C MET A 144 6.28 5.00 17.41
N ALA A 145 7.18 4.32 18.13
CA ALA A 145 8.58 4.22 17.76
C ALA A 145 8.77 3.40 16.47
N ASP A 146 8.04 2.28 16.34
CA ASP A 146 8.03 1.47 15.12
C ASP A 146 7.49 2.25 13.93
N THR A 147 6.40 3.00 14.12
CA THR A 147 5.82 3.86 13.09
C THR A 147 6.82 4.92 12.63
N LYS A 148 7.49 5.60 13.55
CA LYS A 148 8.52 6.59 13.24
C LYS A 148 9.70 5.99 12.47
N LYS A 149 10.15 4.81 12.89
CA LYS A 149 11.20 4.06 12.19
C LYS A 149 10.76 3.73 10.76
N ARG A 150 9.56 3.18 10.56
CA ARG A 150 9.03 2.84 9.24
C ARG A 150 8.94 4.07 8.32
N LEU A 151 8.49 5.22 8.82
CA LEU A 151 8.47 6.47 8.03
C LEU A 151 9.87 6.92 7.60
N ASN A 152 10.86 6.79 8.46
CA ASN A 152 12.26 7.07 8.11
C ASN A 152 12.79 6.08 7.06
N ASP A 153 12.49 4.78 7.20
CA ASP A 153 12.89 3.74 6.26
C ASP A 153 12.28 4.01 4.85
N LEU A 154 11.03 4.49 4.79
CA LEU A 154 10.40 4.92 3.54
C LEU A 154 11.14 6.09 2.88
N ALA A 155 11.52 7.10 3.66
CA ALA A 155 12.27 8.25 3.13
C ALA A 155 13.63 7.82 2.56
N VAL A 156 14.33 6.91 3.22
CA VAL A 156 15.60 6.33 2.73
C VAL A 156 15.38 5.53 1.45
N SER A 157 14.31 4.70 1.40
CA SER A 157 13.96 3.91 0.23
C SER A 157 13.70 4.79 -1.00
N PHE A 158 12.96 5.89 -0.85
CA PHE A 158 12.73 6.85 -1.93
C PHE A 158 14.02 7.52 -2.38
N THR A 159 14.86 7.97 -1.45
CA THR A 159 16.15 8.57 -1.81
C THR A 159 16.96 7.60 -2.68
N LYS A 160 17.03 6.33 -2.29
CA LYS A 160 17.75 5.31 -3.05
C LYS A 160 17.12 4.99 -4.41
N ALA A 161 15.80 5.00 -4.52
CA ALA A 161 15.12 4.68 -5.78
C ALA A 161 15.14 5.83 -6.78
N CYS A 162 15.30 7.08 -6.29
CA CYS A 162 15.26 8.31 -7.06
C CYS A 162 16.66 8.86 -7.44
N THR A 163 17.73 8.20 -7.04
CA THR A 163 19.12 8.49 -7.46
C THR A 163 19.57 7.53 -8.55
#